data_629e9ea0e37ae6c883ccb92907893da2
#
_entry.id   629e9ea0e37ae6c883ccb92907893da2
#
_cell.length_a   1.000
_cell.length_b   1.000
_cell.length_c   1.000
_cell.angle_alpha   90.00
_cell.angle_beta   90.00
_cell.angle_gamma   90.00
#
_symmetry.space_group_name_H-M   'P 1'
#
loop_
_entity.id
_entity.type
_entity.pdbx_description
1 polymer ?
#
loop_
_entity_poly.entity_id
_entity_poly.type
_entity_poly.pdbx_seq_one_letter_code
_entity_poly.pdbx_strand_id
1 'polypeptide(L)'
;MEQVLSWRKGLFDSNYQVINNGLLRFSMNFSSWKNSAIATTQSGIYLLKSEGFSKPETKIVDNTNTVLAVITYDWLGFKARIVFSSGETFDWSYQNSWLSRWSLNNHQDKQILYNASTGNGLIHTNVDDDMLVLCGLFIREYYSRILFGFIIVIIIMLSFKNIF
;
A
#
# COMPACT_ATOMS: atom_id res chain seq x y z
N MET A 1 -5.06 -6.07 21.28
CA MET A 1 -5.96 -7.23 20.98
C MET A 1 -5.72 -7.60 19.52
N GLU A 2 -5.48 -8.87 19.22
CA GLU A 2 -5.30 -9.31 17.83
C GLU A 2 -6.64 -9.27 17.09
N GLN A 3 -6.63 -8.71 15.88
CA GLN A 3 -7.78 -8.64 14.98
C GLN A 3 -7.41 -9.29 13.64
N VAL A 4 -8.41 -9.90 12.99
CA VAL A 4 -8.29 -10.42 11.64
C VAL A 4 -9.28 -9.67 10.76
N LEU A 5 -8.77 -8.92 9.81
CA LEU A 5 -9.55 -8.24 8.79
C LEU A 5 -9.40 -8.98 7.46
N SER A 6 -10.38 -8.85 6.58
CA SER A 6 -10.25 -9.27 5.20
C SER A 6 -10.20 -8.05 4.28
N TRP A 7 -9.48 -8.19 3.16
CA TRP A 7 -9.47 -7.17 2.13
C TRP A 7 -9.75 -7.78 0.77
N ARG A 8 -10.31 -6.98 -0.11
CA ARG A 8 -10.54 -7.34 -1.51
C ARG A 8 -10.37 -6.15 -2.43
N LYS A 9 -10.02 -6.42 -3.68
CA LYS A 9 -10.06 -5.46 -4.80
C LYS A 9 -10.58 -6.17 -6.05
N GLY A 10 -11.19 -5.42 -6.97
CA GLY A 10 -11.59 -5.94 -8.27
C GLY A 10 -10.37 -6.34 -9.13
N LEU A 11 -10.56 -7.28 -10.05
CA LEU A 11 -9.49 -7.79 -10.92
C LEU A 11 -8.90 -6.69 -11.83
N PHE A 12 -9.74 -5.78 -12.31
CA PHE A 12 -9.36 -4.64 -13.17
C PHE A 12 -9.55 -3.30 -12.47
N ASP A 13 -9.81 -3.33 -11.19
CA ASP A 13 -10.13 -2.19 -10.36
C ASP A 13 -9.01 -2.00 -9.33
N SER A 14 -8.65 -0.77 -9.07
CA SER A 14 -7.68 -0.41 -8.03
C SER A 14 -8.36 0.03 -6.73
N ASN A 15 -9.61 -0.40 -6.52
CA ASN A 15 -10.41 -0.07 -5.35
C ASN A 15 -10.28 -1.17 -4.30
N TYR A 16 -9.66 -0.85 -3.19
CA TYR A 16 -9.55 -1.73 -2.03
C TYR A 16 -10.74 -1.53 -1.10
N GLN A 17 -11.27 -2.62 -0.59
CA GLN A 17 -12.24 -2.65 0.50
C GLN A 17 -11.67 -3.49 1.63
N VAL A 18 -11.67 -2.96 2.84
CA VAL A 18 -11.28 -3.68 4.05
C VAL A 18 -12.54 -3.92 4.89
N ILE A 19 -12.70 -5.16 5.31
CA ILE A 19 -13.92 -5.68 5.94
C ILE A 19 -13.53 -6.26 7.30
N ASN A 20 -14.29 -5.91 8.31
CA ASN A 20 -14.22 -6.48 9.65
C ASN A 20 -15.56 -7.11 10.00
N ASN A 21 -15.57 -8.41 10.34
CA ASN A 21 -16.79 -9.15 10.70
C ASN A 21 -17.96 -8.97 9.71
N GLY A 22 -17.65 -8.96 8.40
CA GLY A 22 -18.66 -8.81 7.34
C GLY A 22 -19.08 -7.36 7.05
N LEU A 23 -18.62 -6.39 7.83
CA LEU A 23 -18.93 -4.96 7.65
C LEU A 23 -17.76 -4.23 7.00
N LEU A 24 -18.06 -3.32 6.07
CA LEU A 24 -17.05 -2.46 5.46
C LEU A 24 -16.45 -1.54 6.53
N ARG A 25 -15.15 -1.67 6.77
CA ARG A 25 -14.39 -0.83 7.70
C ARG A 25 -13.88 0.43 7.02
N PHE A 26 -13.23 0.29 5.87
CA PHE A 26 -12.81 1.41 5.03
C PHE A 26 -12.63 0.99 3.56
N SER A 27 -12.55 1.97 2.68
CA SER A 27 -12.21 1.79 1.27
C SER A 27 -11.09 2.72 0.84
N MET A 28 -10.32 2.30 -0.18
CA MET A 28 -9.27 3.10 -0.77
C MET A 28 -9.31 2.97 -2.29
N ASN A 29 -9.46 4.10 -2.98
CA ASN A 29 -9.58 4.19 -4.42
C ASN A 29 -8.32 4.82 -5.02
N PHE A 30 -7.63 4.06 -5.85
CA PHE A 30 -6.45 4.54 -6.57
C PHE A 30 -6.84 5.26 -7.86
N SER A 31 -6.13 6.32 -8.16
CA SER A 31 -6.17 6.95 -9.47
C SER A 31 -5.62 6.00 -10.55
N SER A 32 -6.29 5.91 -11.70
CA SER A 32 -5.83 5.08 -12.81
C SER A 32 -4.50 5.56 -13.42
N TRP A 33 -4.22 6.85 -13.36
CA TRP A 33 -3.10 7.49 -14.04
C TRP A 33 -2.02 8.05 -13.12
N LYS A 34 -2.31 8.16 -11.84
CA LYS A 34 -1.38 8.73 -10.84
C LYS A 34 -1.15 7.73 -9.72
N ASN A 35 0.04 7.75 -9.14
CA ASN A 35 0.32 7.01 -7.91
C ASN A 35 -0.26 7.77 -6.70
N SER A 36 -1.57 7.95 -6.72
CA SER A 36 -2.33 8.60 -5.66
C SER A 36 -3.59 7.80 -5.36
N ALA A 37 -4.10 7.92 -4.15
CA ALA A 37 -5.32 7.28 -3.72
C ALA A 37 -6.12 8.19 -2.78
N ILE A 38 -7.42 7.95 -2.73
CA ILE A 38 -8.33 8.53 -1.73
C ILE A 38 -8.81 7.36 -0.87
N ALA A 39 -8.62 7.47 0.44
CA ALA A 39 -9.13 6.53 1.41
C ALA A 39 -10.25 7.16 2.22
N THR A 40 -11.34 6.40 2.40
CA THR A 40 -12.48 6.79 3.23
C THR A 40 -12.59 5.79 4.37
N THR A 41 -12.38 6.28 5.60
CA THR A 41 -12.46 5.51 6.83
C THR A 41 -13.58 6.07 7.73
N GLN A 42 -13.81 5.45 8.87
CA GLN A 42 -14.75 5.98 9.86
C GLN A 42 -14.24 7.29 10.50
N SER A 43 -12.93 7.48 10.58
CA SER A 43 -12.30 8.67 11.15
C SER A 43 -12.15 9.85 10.19
N GLY A 44 -12.33 9.63 8.87
CA GLY A 44 -12.25 10.70 7.88
C GLY A 44 -11.82 10.25 6.49
N ILE A 45 -11.54 11.24 5.66
CA ILE A 45 -11.05 11.06 4.30
C ILE A 45 -9.58 11.46 4.28
N TYR A 46 -8.75 10.59 3.68
CA TYR A 46 -7.31 10.78 3.54
C TYR A 46 -6.93 10.74 2.06
N LEU A 47 -6.02 11.63 1.69
CA LEU A 47 -5.47 11.68 0.35
C LEU A 47 -4.00 11.28 0.42
N LEU A 48 -3.63 10.24 -0.34
CA LEU A 48 -2.27 9.74 -0.49
C LEU A 48 -1.75 10.21 -1.84
N LYS A 49 -0.73 11.07 -1.82
CA LYS A 49 -0.12 11.67 -3.03
C LYS A 49 1.33 11.26 -3.12
N SER A 50 1.70 10.55 -4.19
CA SER A 50 3.10 10.24 -4.48
C SER A 50 3.71 11.29 -5.38
N GLU A 51 4.89 11.79 -5.00
CA GLU A 51 5.67 12.80 -5.69
C GLU A 51 7.13 12.33 -5.83
N GLY A 52 7.85 12.93 -6.79
CA GLY A 52 9.27 12.65 -7.01
C GLY A 52 9.54 11.44 -7.91
N PHE A 53 10.53 11.58 -8.81
CA PHE A 53 10.95 10.51 -9.72
C PHE A 53 12.17 9.74 -9.18
N SER A 54 13.21 10.44 -8.75
CA SER A 54 14.47 9.83 -8.28
C SER A 54 14.43 9.41 -6.80
N LYS A 55 13.67 10.12 -5.99
CA LYS A 55 13.40 9.81 -4.59
C LYS A 55 11.90 9.95 -4.34
N PRO A 56 11.13 8.95 -4.71
CA PRO A 56 9.69 9.03 -4.55
C PRO A 56 9.31 9.03 -3.07
N GLU A 57 8.37 9.87 -2.75
CA GLU A 57 7.71 9.91 -1.45
C GLU A 57 6.20 10.00 -1.62
N THR A 58 5.46 9.50 -0.65
CA THR A 58 4.01 9.65 -0.59
C THR A 58 3.63 10.41 0.67
N LYS A 59 2.94 11.53 0.53
CA LYS A 59 2.35 12.27 1.63
C LYS A 59 0.92 11.81 1.86
N ILE A 60 0.59 11.55 3.10
CA ILE A 60 -0.78 11.28 3.54
C ILE A 60 -1.30 12.54 4.20
N VAL A 61 -2.35 13.09 3.63
CA VAL A 61 -2.96 14.33 4.12
C VAL A 61 -4.44 14.11 4.44
N ASP A 62 -4.93 14.84 5.41
CA ASP A 62 -6.35 14.87 5.76
C ASP A 62 -7.14 15.86 4.89
N ASN A 63 -8.41 16.02 5.16
CA ASN A 63 -9.31 16.95 4.47
C ASN A 63 -8.96 18.43 4.68
N THR A 64 -8.11 18.76 5.69
CA THR A 64 -7.58 20.11 5.92
C THR A 64 -6.24 20.35 5.25
N ASN A 65 -5.76 19.36 4.48
CA ASN A 65 -4.44 19.34 3.83
C ASN A 65 -3.26 19.30 4.83
N THR A 66 -3.52 18.83 6.05
CA THR A 66 -2.46 18.61 7.05
C THR A 66 -1.76 17.29 6.76
N VAL A 67 -0.42 17.31 6.72
CA VAL A 67 0.39 16.10 6.52
C VAL A 67 0.40 15.28 7.79
N LEU A 68 -0.14 14.07 7.73
CA LEU A 68 -0.25 13.13 8.83
C LEU A 68 0.88 12.10 8.86
N ALA A 69 1.35 11.71 7.68
CA ALA A 69 2.48 10.80 7.54
C ALA A 69 3.18 10.97 6.19
N VAL A 70 4.42 10.53 6.12
CA VAL A 70 5.23 10.47 4.88
C VAL A 70 5.75 9.05 4.71
N ILE A 71 5.58 8.49 3.51
CA ILE A 71 6.13 7.20 3.11
C ILE A 71 7.31 7.45 2.18
N THR A 72 8.45 6.86 2.48
CA THR A 72 9.64 6.83 1.62
C THR A 72 9.90 5.40 1.14
N TYR A 73 10.47 5.24 -0.06
CA TYR A 73 10.62 3.95 -0.73
C TYR A 73 12.09 3.61 -0.98
N ASP A 74 12.45 2.37 -0.70
CA ASP A 74 13.70 1.75 -1.14
C ASP A 74 13.41 0.79 -2.30
N TRP A 75 13.76 1.21 -3.52
CA TRP A 75 13.48 0.48 -4.74
C TRP A 75 14.26 -0.82 -4.87
N LEU A 76 15.51 -0.84 -4.40
CA LEU A 76 16.38 -2.01 -4.53
C LEU A 76 15.98 -3.11 -3.54
N GLY A 77 15.50 -2.71 -2.36
CA GLY A 77 15.09 -3.64 -1.32
C GLY A 77 13.60 -4.00 -1.33
N PHE A 78 12.79 -3.36 -2.18
CA PHE A 78 11.32 -3.45 -2.10
C PHE A 78 10.81 -3.21 -0.67
N LYS A 79 11.32 -2.14 -0.05
CA LYS A 79 10.99 -1.73 1.31
C LYS A 79 10.44 -0.32 1.32
N ALA A 80 9.73 0.02 2.36
CA ALA A 80 9.28 1.38 2.59
C ALA A 80 9.31 1.70 4.09
N ARG A 81 9.46 3.00 4.38
CA ARG A 81 9.38 3.53 5.74
C ARG A 81 8.29 4.57 5.82
N ILE A 82 7.45 4.47 6.84
CA ILE A 82 6.40 5.42 7.15
C ILE A 82 6.84 6.21 8.37
N VAL A 83 6.77 7.53 8.29
CA VAL A 83 7.02 8.44 9.41
C VAL A 83 5.76 9.24 9.65
N PHE A 84 5.14 9.06 10.79
CA PHE A 84 3.96 9.83 11.21
C PHE A 84 4.37 11.19 11.78
N SER A 85 3.46 12.16 11.72
CA SER A 85 3.66 13.48 12.33
C SER A 85 3.86 13.43 13.85
N SER A 86 3.42 12.35 14.50
CA SER A 86 3.71 12.06 15.92
C SER A 86 5.18 11.67 16.17
N GLY A 87 5.97 11.40 15.13
CA GLY A 87 7.32 10.87 15.21
C GLY A 87 7.37 9.33 15.25
N GLU A 88 6.25 8.63 15.31
CA GLU A 88 6.22 7.17 15.24
C GLU A 88 6.61 6.71 13.84
N THR A 89 7.42 5.64 13.76
CA THR A 89 7.94 5.10 12.50
C THR A 89 7.59 3.64 12.33
N PHE A 90 7.32 3.24 11.09
CA PHE A 90 7.04 1.85 10.72
C PHE A 90 7.84 1.48 9.48
N ASP A 91 8.38 0.27 9.49
CA ASP A 91 9.03 -0.32 8.32
C ASP A 91 8.09 -1.34 7.66
N TRP A 92 7.98 -1.23 6.35
CA TRP A 92 7.22 -2.12 5.49
C TRP A 92 8.16 -2.95 4.63
N SER A 93 7.89 -4.26 4.50
CA SER A 93 8.66 -5.15 3.62
C SER A 93 7.87 -6.39 3.22
N TYR A 94 8.21 -6.96 2.05
CA TYR A 94 7.76 -8.30 1.69
C TYR A 94 8.41 -9.36 2.58
N GLN A 95 7.64 -10.39 2.90
CA GLN A 95 8.05 -11.50 3.78
C GLN A 95 8.35 -12.78 3.00
N ASN A 96 8.08 -12.81 1.69
CA ASN A 96 8.36 -13.96 0.83
C ASN A 96 8.70 -13.54 -0.61
N SER A 97 9.39 -14.41 -1.34
CA SER A 97 9.82 -14.18 -2.72
C SER A 97 8.67 -14.09 -3.73
N TRP A 98 7.50 -14.62 -3.40
CA TRP A 98 6.30 -14.56 -4.25
C TRP A 98 5.53 -13.25 -4.12
N LEU A 99 6.00 -12.33 -3.29
CA LEU A 99 5.36 -11.01 -3.04
C LEU A 99 3.88 -11.12 -2.60
N SER A 100 3.52 -12.26 -2.01
CA SER A 100 2.16 -12.54 -1.55
C SER A 100 1.97 -12.32 -0.05
N ARG A 101 3.05 -12.07 0.70
CA ARG A 101 3.03 -11.74 2.12
C ARG A 101 3.90 -10.53 2.38
N TRP A 102 3.40 -9.60 3.17
CA TRP A 102 4.16 -8.42 3.60
C TRP A 102 3.79 -8.05 5.02
N SER A 103 4.63 -7.27 5.64
CA SER A 103 4.41 -6.78 7.00
C SER A 103 4.71 -5.31 7.14
N LEU A 104 4.15 -4.74 8.17
CA LEU A 104 4.39 -3.40 8.64
C LEU A 104 4.58 -3.47 10.16
N ASN A 105 5.67 -2.93 10.69
CA ASN A 105 5.99 -2.99 12.11
C ASN A 105 6.83 -1.78 12.56
N ASN A 106 6.74 -1.45 13.86
CA ASN A 106 7.53 -0.40 14.49
C ASN A 106 8.76 -0.93 15.24
N HIS A 107 9.08 -2.24 15.09
CA HIS A 107 10.14 -2.96 15.80
C HIS A 107 10.00 -2.95 17.34
N GLN A 108 8.83 -2.66 17.86
CA GLN A 108 8.52 -2.68 19.29
C GLN A 108 7.35 -3.63 19.55
N ASP A 109 6.15 -3.11 19.54
CA ASP A 109 4.93 -3.80 19.95
C ASP A 109 3.84 -3.84 18.87
N LYS A 110 3.95 -3.02 17.82
CA LYS A 110 2.94 -2.89 16.78
C LYS A 110 3.35 -3.64 15.51
N GLN A 111 2.49 -4.54 15.07
CA GLN A 111 2.71 -5.32 13.86
C GLN A 111 1.41 -5.54 13.10
N ILE A 112 1.50 -5.45 11.78
CA ILE A 112 0.45 -5.83 10.86
C ILE A 112 1.03 -6.77 9.82
N LEU A 113 0.40 -7.93 9.68
CA LEU A 113 0.77 -8.95 8.70
C LEU A 113 -0.32 -9.05 7.65
N TYR A 114 0.07 -9.01 6.40
CA TYR A 114 -0.83 -9.11 5.27
C TYR A 114 -0.52 -10.34 4.45
N ASN A 115 -1.55 -10.94 3.90
CA ASN A 115 -1.40 -11.92 2.84
C ASN A 115 -2.31 -11.59 1.65
N ALA A 116 -1.97 -12.11 0.49
CA ALA A 116 -2.72 -11.96 -0.75
C ALA A 116 -2.87 -13.29 -1.47
N SER A 117 -4.08 -13.53 -1.93
CA SER A 117 -4.41 -14.30 -3.12
C SER A 117 -4.59 -13.31 -4.29
N THR A 118 -5.17 -13.70 -5.41
CA THR A 118 -5.21 -12.91 -6.66
C THR A 118 -5.78 -11.49 -6.51
N GLY A 119 -6.77 -11.28 -5.69
CA GLY A 119 -7.40 -9.95 -5.50
C GLY A 119 -8.01 -9.78 -4.11
N ASN A 120 -7.64 -10.65 -3.17
CA ASN A 120 -8.13 -10.62 -1.79
C ASN A 120 -7.08 -11.19 -0.84
N GLY A 121 -7.33 -11.08 0.45
CA GLY A 121 -6.47 -11.64 1.46
C GLY A 121 -6.92 -11.30 2.87
N LEU A 122 -6.08 -11.66 3.83
CA LEU A 122 -6.28 -11.39 5.25
C LEU A 122 -5.25 -10.41 5.76
N ILE A 123 -5.62 -9.69 6.81
CA ILE A 123 -4.77 -8.78 7.56
C ILE A 123 -4.85 -9.19 9.02
N HIS A 124 -3.74 -9.61 9.59
CA HIS A 124 -3.61 -9.89 11.01
C HIS A 124 -2.95 -8.67 11.67
N THR A 125 -3.62 -8.05 12.60
CA THR A 125 -3.13 -6.82 13.24
C THR A 125 -3.34 -6.87 14.75
N ASN A 126 -2.37 -6.37 15.48
CA ASN A 126 -2.50 -6.07 16.92
C ASN A 126 -2.75 -4.58 17.19
N VAL A 127 -2.94 -3.80 16.12
CA VAL A 127 -3.19 -2.35 16.16
C VAL A 127 -4.56 -2.06 15.59
N ASP A 128 -5.30 -1.19 16.26
CA ASP A 128 -6.60 -0.68 15.80
C ASP A 128 -6.44 0.72 15.20
N ASP A 129 -5.76 0.77 14.05
CA ASP A 129 -5.46 2.01 13.33
C ASP A 129 -5.69 1.80 11.81
N ASP A 130 -6.78 2.37 11.30
CA ASP A 130 -7.16 2.28 9.89
C ASP A 130 -6.13 2.89 8.96
N MET A 131 -5.52 4.02 9.36
CA MET A 131 -4.51 4.69 8.54
C MET A 131 -3.28 3.82 8.38
N LEU A 132 -2.84 3.16 9.45
CA LEU A 132 -1.71 2.26 9.41
C LEU A 132 -1.99 1.04 8.53
N VAL A 133 -3.20 0.46 8.63
CA VAL A 133 -3.63 -0.66 7.78
C VAL A 133 -3.66 -0.25 6.30
N LEU A 134 -4.21 0.93 5.99
CA LEU A 134 -4.29 1.40 4.61
C LEU A 134 -2.91 1.72 4.00
N CYS A 135 -1.95 2.20 4.81
CA CYS A 135 -0.58 2.42 4.36
C CYS A 135 0.06 1.14 3.81
N GLY A 136 -0.12 0.02 4.50
CA GLY A 136 0.43 -1.27 4.07
C GLY A 136 -0.16 -1.77 2.75
N LEU A 137 -1.45 -1.54 2.50
CA LEU A 137 -2.11 -1.85 1.23
C LEU A 137 -1.68 -0.88 0.11
N PHE A 138 -1.54 0.42 0.43
CA PHE A 138 -1.08 1.43 -0.51
C PHE A 138 0.32 1.12 -1.04
N ILE A 139 1.27 0.84 -0.15
CA ILE A 139 2.66 0.53 -0.51
C ILE A 139 2.72 -0.72 -1.40
N ARG A 140 1.96 -1.74 -1.07
CA ARG A 140 1.86 -2.96 -1.90
C ARG A 140 1.36 -2.64 -3.31
N GLU A 141 0.29 -1.84 -3.45
CA GLU A 141 -0.24 -1.45 -4.75
C GLU A 141 0.76 -0.59 -5.53
N TYR A 142 1.44 0.33 -4.86
CA TYR A 142 2.49 1.16 -5.43
C TYR A 142 3.58 0.30 -6.07
N TYR A 143 4.15 -0.66 -5.34
CA TYR A 143 5.16 -1.58 -5.88
C TYR A 143 4.62 -2.49 -6.98
N SER A 144 3.38 -2.97 -6.87
CA SER A 144 2.75 -3.79 -7.91
C SER A 144 2.64 -3.06 -9.24
N ARG A 145 2.28 -1.78 -9.22
CA ARG A 145 2.20 -0.94 -10.43
C ARG A 145 3.54 -0.72 -11.09
N ILE A 146 4.58 -0.50 -10.29
CA ILE A 146 5.94 -0.34 -10.78
C ILE A 146 6.43 -1.63 -11.43
N LEU A 147 6.29 -2.77 -10.75
CA LEU A 147 6.67 -4.07 -11.30
C LEU A 147 5.95 -4.37 -12.61
N PHE A 148 4.65 -4.09 -12.68
CA PHE A 148 3.86 -4.25 -13.90
C PHE A 148 4.39 -3.36 -15.04
N GLY A 149 4.73 -2.11 -14.75
CA GLY A 149 5.36 -1.20 -15.70
C GLY A 149 6.69 -1.74 -16.25
N PHE A 150 7.56 -2.28 -15.39
CA PHE A 150 8.81 -2.91 -15.82
C PHE A 150 8.59 -4.13 -16.73
N ILE A 151 7.60 -4.98 -16.41
CA ILE A 151 7.27 -6.14 -17.23
C ILE A 151 6.83 -5.70 -18.63
N ILE A 152 6.00 -4.67 -18.75
CA ILE A 152 5.56 -4.13 -20.04
C ILE A 152 6.76 -3.63 -20.85
N VAL A 153 7.69 -2.88 -20.25
CA VAL A 153 8.88 -2.37 -20.92
C VAL A 153 9.74 -3.52 -21.43
N ILE A 154 9.96 -4.57 -20.65
CA ILE A 154 10.71 -5.76 -21.07
C ILE A 154 10.03 -6.45 -22.26
N ILE A 155 8.71 -6.65 -22.22
CA ILE A 155 7.96 -7.26 -23.32
C ILE A 155 8.12 -6.45 -24.60
N ILE A 156 8.01 -5.13 -24.52
CA ILE A 156 8.22 -4.23 -25.67
C ILE A 156 9.62 -4.38 -26.22
N MET A 157 10.67 -4.34 -25.38
CA MET A 157 12.06 -4.50 -25.81
C MET A 157 12.32 -5.85 -26.52
N LEU A 158 11.76 -6.93 -25.98
CA LEU A 158 11.88 -8.26 -26.59
C LEU A 158 11.15 -8.35 -27.95
N SER A 159 10.00 -7.68 -28.08
CA SER A 159 9.24 -7.64 -29.34
C SER A 159 10.00 -6.90 -30.44
N PHE A 160 10.68 -5.80 -30.12
CA PHE A 160 11.52 -5.09 -31.09
C PHE A 160 12.74 -5.89 -31.55
N LYS A 161 13.34 -6.70 -30.67
CA LYS A 161 14.51 -7.53 -31.02
C LYS A 161 14.19 -8.61 -32.07
N ASN A 162 12.93 -8.99 -32.24
CA ASN A 162 12.49 -9.99 -33.23
C ASN A 162 12.07 -9.36 -34.58
N ILE A 163 12.17 -8.05 -34.73
CA ILE A 163 11.79 -7.33 -35.97
C ILE A 163 13.03 -6.94 -36.79
N PHE A 164 14.24 -7.04 -36.21
CA PHE A 164 15.53 -6.83 -36.86
C PHE A 164 16.37 -8.09 -36.77
#